data_2087cdd0797a4d235b0a5441c5161f7f
#
_entry.id   2087cdd0797a4d235b0a5441c5161f7f
#
_cell.length_a   1.000
_cell.length_b   1.000
_cell.length_c   1.000
_cell.angle_alpha   90.00
_cell.angle_beta   90.00
_cell.angle_gamma   90.00
#
_symmetry.space_group_name_H-M   'P 1'
#
loop_
_entity.id
_entity.type
_entity.pdbx_description
1 polymer ?
#
loop_
_entity_poly.entity_id
_entity_poly.type
_entity_poly.pdbx_seq_one_letter_code
_entity_poly.pdbx_strand_id
1 'polypeptide(L)'
;MIGEMPMPADFEYKEVFRKGQPVHRWSDAFRLKHPAMDPGRRAKIFAPFDALTGFDDAVAGKEVLYEFKRELSEEDREELGRRLGILHRLTGNSRLARENRVSVEITYYIPCADQDSCSFGYRGRYVTIRGICQKVGPRTVPVDGTAVPLADIVGIESDRVLNGSNIFDRWEDDAP
;
A
#
# COMPACT_ATOMS: atom_id res chain seq x y z
N MET A 1 28.25 13.93 3.42
CA MET A 1 28.91 14.19 4.71
C MET A 1 28.01 13.56 5.77
N ILE A 2 28.50 12.55 6.45
CA ILE A 2 27.82 11.99 7.63
C ILE A 2 28.02 13.04 8.69
N GLY A 3 26.94 13.65 9.19
CA GLY A 3 27.01 14.69 10.21
C GLY A 3 27.75 14.20 11.44
N GLU A 4 28.53 15.07 12.07
CA GLU A 4 29.23 14.79 13.33
C GLU A 4 28.16 14.46 14.38
N MET A 5 28.09 13.20 14.75
CA MET A 5 27.18 12.74 15.79
C MET A 5 27.81 13.06 17.15
N PRO A 6 27.18 13.81 18.05
CA PRO A 6 27.74 14.09 19.37
C PRO A 6 27.89 12.78 20.15
N MET A 7 29.02 12.64 20.83
CA MET A 7 29.30 11.47 21.67
C MET A 7 28.33 11.42 22.87
N PRO A 8 27.60 10.33 23.08
CA PRO A 8 26.74 10.17 24.26
C PRO A 8 27.57 10.29 25.57
N ALA A 9 26.98 10.88 26.60
CA ALA A 9 27.68 11.15 27.87
C ALA A 9 28.11 9.86 28.61
N ASP A 10 27.32 8.80 28.45
CA ASP A 10 27.47 7.47 29.06
C ASP A 10 28.20 6.45 28.17
N PHE A 11 28.80 6.90 27.05
CA PHE A 11 29.45 5.99 26.11
C PHE A 11 30.72 5.41 26.70
N GLU A 12 30.80 4.09 26.86
CA GLU A 12 31.88 3.37 27.51
C GLU A 12 33.22 3.48 26.75
N TYR A 13 33.18 3.47 25.41
CA TYR A 13 34.39 3.43 24.56
C TYR A 13 34.78 4.81 24.01
N LYS A 14 34.91 5.81 24.90
CA LYS A 14 35.18 7.22 24.54
C LYS A 14 36.46 7.41 23.72
N GLU A 15 37.49 6.60 23.99
CA GLU A 15 38.75 6.67 23.25
C GLU A 15 38.62 6.16 21.82
N VAL A 16 37.85 5.10 21.62
CA VAL A 16 37.57 4.56 20.27
C VAL A 16 36.74 5.56 19.45
N PHE A 17 35.76 6.18 20.07
CA PHE A 17 34.96 7.22 19.45
C PHE A 17 35.80 8.41 18.99
N ARG A 18 36.73 8.88 19.86
CA ARG A 18 37.66 10.00 19.54
C ARG A 18 38.63 9.65 18.41
N LYS A 19 39.12 8.41 18.35
CA LYS A 19 40.02 7.97 17.28
C LYS A 19 39.31 7.88 15.93
N GLY A 20 37.98 7.74 15.95
CA GLY A 20 37.18 7.59 14.74
C GLY A 20 37.43 6.27 14.00
N GLN A 21 36.91 6.19 12.79
CA GLN A 21 37.08 5.01 11.96
C GLN A 21 38.52 4.84 11.49
N PRO A 22 39.15 3.65 11.67
CA PRO A 22 40.46 3.38 11.15
C PRO A 22 40.56 3.58 9.66
N VAL A 23 41.53 4.41 9.23
CA VAL A 23 41.76 4.64 7.81
C VAL A 23 42.96 3.80 7.37
N HIS A 24 42.68 2.78 6.54
CA HIS A 24 43.70 1.92 5.98
C HIS A 24 44.04 2.34 4.54
N ARG A 25 45.31 2.65 4.29
CA ARG A 25 45.77 2.90 2.92
C ARG A 25 45.73 1.62 2.10
N TRP A 26 45.64 1.75 0.78
CA TRP A 26 45.54 0.62 -0.13
C TRP A 26 46.66 -0.42 0.02
N SER A 27 47.85 0.00 0.45
CA SER A 27 49.06 -0.84 0.55
C SER A 27 49.51 -1.08 1.99
N ASP A 28 48.67 -0.86 3.02
CA ASP A 28 49.10 -1.14 4.38
C ASP A 28 49.07 -2.66 4.73
N ALA A 29 49.85 -3.05 5.73
CA ALA A 29 49.96 -4.44 6.16
C ALA A 29 48.62 -5.04 6.58
N PHE A 30 47.67 -4.22 7.07
CA PHE A 30 46.35 -4.67 7.45
C PHE A 30 45.52 -5.08 6.22
N ARG A 31 45.50 -4.26 5.17
CA ARG A 31 44.77 -4.59 3.92
C ARG A 31 45.40 -5.77 3.19
N LEU A 32 46.72 -5.92 3.24
CA LEU A 32 47.39 -7.08 2.68
C LEU A 32 46.99 -8.36 3.40
N LYS A 33 46.87 -8.32 4.72
CA LYS A 33 46.45 -9.45 5.55
C LYS A 33 44.94 -9.69 5.48
N HIS A 34 44.14 -8.61 5.32
CA HIS A 34 42.69 -8.62 5.30
C HIS A 34 42.18 -7.95 4.01
N PRO A 35 42.34 -8.59 2.83
CA PRO A 35 41.84 -8.03 1.58
C PRO A 35 40.33 -7.90 1.60
N ALA A 36 39.81 -6.89 0.89
CA ALA A 36 38.37 -6.73 0.76
C ALA A 36 37.76 -7.96 0.10
N MET A 37 36.67 -8.43 0.66
CA MET A 37 35.94 -9.58 0.08
C MET A 37 35.47 -9.23 -1.33
N ASP A 38 35.68 -10.17 -2.24
CA ASP A 38 35.14 -10.09 -3.61
C ASP A 38 33.62 -9.84 -3.60
N PRO A 39 33.10 -8.91 -4.44
CA PRO A 39 31.67 -8.60 -4.47
C PRO A 39 30.77 -9.81 -4.72
N GLY A 40 31.20 -10.75 -5.57
CA GLY A 40 30.47 -11.99 -5.84
C GLY A 40 30.40 -12.93 -4.64
N ARG A 41 31.49 -13.01 -3.85
CA ARG A 41 31.49 -13.76 -2.58
C ARG A 41 30.62 -13.09 -1.53
N ARG A 42 30.61 -11.76 -1.47
CA ARG A 42 29.75 -10.99 -0.57
C ARG A 42 28.28 -11.20 -0.89
N ALA A 43 27.92 -11.16 -2.17
CA ALA A 43 26.56 -11.46 -2.62
C ALA A 43 26.11 -12.88 -2.21
N LYS A 44 27.00 -13.87 -2.30
CA LYS A 44 26.70 -15.26 -1.90
C LYS A 44 26.44 -15.45 -0.40
N ILE A 45 26.87 -14.54 0.46
CA ILE A 45 26.54 -14.61 1.90
C ILE A 45 25.04 -14.37 2.13
N PHE A 46 24.42 -13.57 1.30
CA PHE A 46 22.97 -13.26 1.36
C PHE A 46 22.10 -14.22 0.54
N ALA A 47 22.69 -14.97 -0.40
CA ALA A 47 21.96 -15.93 -1.22
C ALA A 47 21.12 -16.97 -0.43
N PRO A 48 21.56 -17.47 0.77
CA PRO A 48 20.72 -18.35 1.57
C PRO A 48 19.41 -17.71 2.06
N PHE A 49 19.35 -16.39 2.17
CA PHE A 49 18.13 -15.69 2.61
C PHE A 49 17.06 -15.66 1.50
N ASP A 50 17.47 -15.57 0.23
CA ASP A 50 16.55 -15.69 -0.92
C ASP A 50 15.93 -17.08 -1.02
N ALA A 51 16.60 -18.10 -0.48
CA ALA A 51 16.10 -19.47 -0.47
C ALA A 51 15.08 -19.75 0.66
N LEU A 52 14.90 -18.81 1.60
CA LEU A 52 13.90 -18.95 2.66
C LEU A 52 12.51 -18.66 2.09
N THR A 53 11.69 -19.69 2.05
CA THR A 53 10.29 -19.54 1.60
C THR A 53 9.58 -18.48 2.48
N GLY A 54 9.04 -17.45 1.82
CA GLY A 54 8.35 -16.35 2.50
C GLY A 54 9.22 -15.21 3.02
N PHE A 55 10.56 -15.25 2.84
CA PHE A 55 11.43 -14.15 3.25
C PHE A 55 11.14 -12.86 2.47
N ASP A 56 10.98 -12.97 1.14
CA ASP A 56 10.63 -11.83 0.29
C ASP A 56 9.26 -11.25 0.67
N ASP A 57 8.29 -12.12 0.99
CA ASP A 57 6.96 -11.69 1.46
C ASP A 57 7.06 -10.98 2.82
N ALA A 58 7.92 -11.45 3.73
CA ALA A 58 8.15 -10.83 5.02
C ALA A 58 8.83 -9.45 4.89
N VAL A 59 9.81 -9.33 3.96
CA VAL A 59 10.46 -8.04 3.65
C VAL A 59 9.47 -7.09 3.01
N ALA A 60 8.72 -7.53 1.99
CA ALA A 60 7.69 -6.72 1.34
C ALA A 60 6.61 -6.26 2.33
N GLY A 61 6.25 -7.12 3.29
CA GLY A 61 5.33 -6.76 4.38
C GLY A 61 5.86 -5.63 5.30
N LYS A 62 7.18 -5.53 5.47
CA LYS A 62 7.81 -4.46 6.26
C LYS A 62 7.96 -3.14 5.49
N GLU A 63 7.94 -3.19 4.16
CA GLU A 63 7.97 -2.00 3.30
C GLU A 63 6.60 -1.34 3.14
N VAL A 64 5.52 -1.97 3.60
CA VAL A 64 4.17 -1.41 3.52
C VAL A 64 4.06 -0.17 4.42
N LEU A 65 3.80 0.98 3.81
CA LEU A 65 3.49 2.21 4.52
C LEU A 65 2.04 2.16 5.01
N TYR A 66 1.87 2.19 6.32
CA TYR A 66 0.55 2.23 6.96
C TYR A 66 0.20 3.66 7.35
N GLU A 67 -1.01 4.08 6.99
CA GLU A 67 -1.58 5.41 7.25
C GLU A 67 -2.80 5.30 8.18
N PHE A 68 -3.20 6.43 8.77
CA PHE A 68 -4.50 6.52 9.43
C PHE A 68 -5.62 6.55 8.40
N LYS A 69 -6.75 5.97 8.76
CA LYS A 69 -7.96 6.06 7.93
C LYS A 69 -8.39 7.53 7.84
N ARG A 70 -8.52 8.05 6.62
CA ARG A 70 -8.99 9.42 6.38
C ARG A 70 -10.48 9.52 6.70
N GLU A 71 -10.86 10.58 7.36
CA GLU A 71 -12.26 10.98 7.44
C GLU A 71 -12.61 11.73 6.15
N LEU A 72 -13.64 11.25 5.46
CA LEU A 72 -14.17 11.92 4.28
C LEU A 72 -14.88 13.21 4.71
N SER A 73 -14.73 14.27 3.92
CA SER A 73 -15.54 15.47 4.05
C SER A 73 -17.02 15.15 3.79
N GLU A 74 -17.91 16.04 4.16
CA GLU A 74 -19.35 15.86 3.91
C GLU A 74 -19.63 15.79 2.40
N GLU A 75 -18.98 16.68 1.64
CA GLU A 75 -19.08 16.70 0.17
C GLU A 75 -18.60 15.39 -0.46
N ASP A 76 -17.46 14.84 0.00
CA ASP A 76 -16.94 13.56 -0.50
C ASP A 76 -17.88 12.39 -0.15
N ARG A 77 -18.52 12.42 1.03
CA ARG A 77 -19.51 11.41 1.44
C ARG A 77 -20.77 11.45 0.59
N GLU A 78 -21.27 12.65 0.30
CA GLU A 78 -22.44 12.84 -0.55
C GLU A 78 -22.16 12.35 -1.96
N GLU A 79 -21.00 12.73 -2.53
CA GLU A 79 -20.59 12.28 -3.85
C GLU A 79 -20.38 10.76 -3.92
N LEU A 80 -19.74 10.18 -2.92
CA LEU A 80 -19.59 8.73 -2.82
C LEU A 80 -20.95 8.03 -2.73
N GLY A 81 -21.86 8.58 -1.92
CA GLY A 81 -23.24 8.10 -1.80
C GLY A 81 -24.00 8.15 -3.12
N ARG A 82 -23.86 9.24 -3.88
CA ARG A 82 -24.42 9.42 -5.21
C ARG A 82 -23.89 8.35 -6.18
N ARG A 83 -22.59 8.16 -6.27
CA ARG A 83 -21.95 7.14 -7.13
C ARG A 83 -22.38 5.73 -6.77
N LEU A 84 -22.44 5.40 -5.48
CA LEU A 84 -22.95 4.12 -5.00
C LEU A 84 -24.41 3.90 -5.36
N GLY A 85 -25.25 4.94 -5.28
CA GLY A 85 -26.64 4.90 -5.71
C GLY A 85 -26.78 4.59 -7.20
N ILE A 86 -25.94 5.18 -8.04
CA ILE A 86 -25.91 4.90 -9.48
C ILE A 86 -25.49 3.44 -9.72
N LEU A 87 -24.41 2.97 -9.08
CA LEU A 87 -23.97 1.58 -9.20
C LEU A 87 -25.08 0.62 -8.75
N HIS A 88 -25.76 0.91 -7.65
CA HIS A 88 -26.85 0.09 -7.16
C HIS A 88 -28.00 0.01 -8.18
N ARG A 89 -28.36 1.10 -8.85
CA ARG A 89 -29.37 1.10 -9.93
C ARG A 89 -28.91 0.28 -11.13
N LEU A 90 -27.67 0.41 -11.56
CA LEU A 90 -27.10 -0.30 -12.70
C LEU A 90 -26.89 -1.80 -12.43
N THR A 91 -26.72 -2.19 -11.17
CA THR A 91 -26.44 -3.58 -10.75
C THR A 91 -27.52 -4.16 -9.83
N GLY A 92 -28.71 -3.58 -9.75
CA GLY A 92 -29.77 -3.88 -8.79
C GLY A 92 -30.19 -5.34 -8.70
N ASN A 93 -29.96 -6.12 -9.76
CA ASN A 93 -30.06 -7.57 -9.74
C ASN A 93 -28.92 -8.21 -10.56
N SER A 94 -28.73 -9.52 -10.39
CA SER A 94 -27.64 -10.26 -11.05
C SER A 94 -27.76 -10.29 -12.59
N ARG A 95 -28.96 -10.10 -13.14
CA ARG A 95 -29.16 -10.00 -14.58
C ARG A 95 -28.66 -8.66 -15.11
N LEU A 96 -29.11 -7.55 -14.51
CA LEU A 96 -28.66 -6.20 -14.88
C LEU A 96 -27.13 -6.04 -14.72
N ALA A 97 -26.55 -6.57 -13.65
CA ALA A 97 -25.10 -6.54 -13.43
C ALA A 97 -24.32 -7.25 -14.56
N ARG A 98 -24.83 -8.40 -15.05
CA ARG A 98 -24.23 -9.12 -16.18
C ARG A 98 -24.42 -8.42 -17.52
N GLU A 99 -25.58 -7.80 -17.74
CA GLU A 99 -25.92 -7.07 -18.97
C GLU A 99 -25.10 -5.77 -19.04
N ASN A 100 -25.07 -5.02 -17.95
CA ASN A 100 -24.41 -3.72 -17.88
C ASN A 100 -22.89 -3.83 -17.82
N ARG A 101 -22.32 -4.84 -17.16
CA ARG A 101 -20.88 -5.05 -16.99
C ARG A 101 -20.13 -3.76 -16.65
N VAL A 102 -20.56 -3.09 -15.58
CA VAL A 102 -19.98 -1.81 -15.17
C VAL A 102 -18.57 -2.03 -14.66
N SER A 103 -17.57 -1.53 -15.40
CA SER A 103 -16.19 -1.47 -14.94
C SER A 103 -16.04 -0.33 -13.95
N VAL A 104 -15.45 -0.61 -12.81
CA VAL A 104 -15.19 0.37 -11.75
C VAL A 104 -13.77 0.26 -11.22
N GLU A 105 -13.25 1.36 -10.74
CA GLU A 105 -12.06 1.45 -9.92
C GLU A 105 -12.48 1.91 -8.53
N ILE A 106 -12.20 1.09 -7.51
CA ILE A 106 -12.58 1.38 -6.13
C ILE A 106 -11.32 1.47 -5.28
N THR A 107 -11.16 2.62 -4.63
CA THR A 107 -10.12 2.82 -3.59
C THR A 107 -10.75 2.67 -2.21
N TYR A 108 -10.19 1.77 -1.41
CA TYR A 108 -10.70 1.47 -0.08
C TYR A 108 -9.58 1.22 0.92
N TYR A 109 -9.91 1.35 2.20
CA TYR A 109 -8.99 1.18 3.30
C TYR A 109 -8.99 -0.26 3.82
N ILE A 110 -7.79 -0.82 4.05
CA ILE A 110 -7.59 -2.12 4.67
C ILE A 110 -6.81 -1.91 5.97
N PRO A 111 -7.37 -2.25 7.14
CA PRO A 111 -6.64 -2.19 8.40
C PRO A 111 -5.42 -3.11 8.39
N CYS A 112 -4.39 -2.75 9.15
CA CYS A 112 -3.23 -3.60 9.35
C CYS A 112 -3.64 -4.88 10.09
N ALA A 113 -3.43 -6.03 9.46
CA ALA A 113 -3.74 -7.34 10.02
C ALA A 113 -2.54 -8.00 10.73
N ASP A 114 -1.34 -7.44 10.60
CA ASP A 114 -0.11 -7.94 11.21
C ASP A 114 -0.10 -7.55 12.70
N GLN A 115 -0.30 -8.54 13.57
CA GLN A 115 -0.34 -8.36 15.03
C GLN A 115 1.01 -7.93 15.62
N ASP A 116 2.11 -8.24 14.96
CA ASP A 116 3.46 -7.88 15.37
C ASP A 116 3.86 -6.46 14.90
N SER A 117 3.03 -5.83 14.08
CA SER A 117 3.25 -4.47 13.61
C SER A 117 2.79 -3.44 14.64
N CYS A 118 3.59 -2.38 14.86
CA CYS A 118 3.18 -1.21 15.65
C CYS A 118 1.97 -0.47 15.06
N SER A 119 1.56 -0.80 13.83
CA SER A 119 0.40 -0.25 13.13
C SER A 119 -0.89 -1.05 13.37
N PHE A 120 -0.80 -2.22 14.02
CA PHE A 120 -1.96 -3.08 14.27
C PHE A 120 -3.05 -2.35 15.08
N GLY A 121 -4.27 -2.39 14.59
CA GLY A 121 -5.43 -1.78 15.21
C GLY A 121 -5.55 -0.25 15.08
N TYR A 122 -4.50 0.45 14.62
CA TYR A 122 -4.49 1.91 14.51
C TYR A 122 -4.36 2.43 13.09
N ARG A 123 -3.64 1.71 12.24
CA ARG A 123 -3.33 2.11 10.88
C ARG A 123 -3.67 1.00 9.90
N GLY A 124 -3.70 1.37 8.63
CA GLY A 124 -3.92 0.46 7.52
C GLY A 124 -3.36 1.05 6.24
N ARG A 125 -3.77 0.51 5.12
CA ARG A 125 -3.34 0.99 3.80
C ARG A 125 -4.53 1.19 2.89
N TYR A 126 -4.41 2.10 1.94
CA TYR A 126 -5.35 2.22 0.85
C TYR A 126 -4.97 1.28 -0.29
N VAL A 127 -5.96 0.61 -0.83
CA VAL A 127 -5.82 -0.30 -1.96
C VAL A 127 -6.83 0.07 -3.02
N THR A 128 -6.40 0.11 -4.26
CA THR A 128 -7.26 0.35 -5.40
C THR A 128 -7.43 -0.95 -6.18
N ILE A 129 -8.68 -1.33 -6.43
CA ILE A 129 -9.03 -2.47 -7.28
C ILE A 129 -9.79 -1.98 -8.51
N ARG A 130 -9.53 -2.63 -9.64
CA ARG A 130 -10.27 -2.43 -10.89
C ARG A 130 -10.94 -3.72 -11.29
N GLY A 131 -12.17 -3.63 -11.77
CA GLY A 131 -12.88 -4.80 -12.26
C GLY A 131 -14.35 -4.53 -12.52
N ILE A 132 -15.08 -5.59 -12.82
CA ILE A 132 -16.51 -5.51 -13.09
C ILE A 132 -17.29 -5.57 -11.78
N CYS A 133 -18.07 -4.50 -11.53
CA CYS A 133 -18.96 -4.45 -10.40
C CYS A 133 -20.08 -5.46 -10.58
N GLN A 134 -20.25 -6.33 -9.60
CA GLN A 134 -21.37 -7.26 -9.50
C GLN A 134 -22.52 -6.58 -8.76
N LYS A 135 -23.51 -7.37 -8.34
CA LYS A 135 -24.66 -6.81 -7.60
C LYS A 135 -24.18 -6.17 -6.29
N VAL A 136 -24.37 -4.85 -6.18
CA VAL A 136 -24.08 -4.11 -4.95
C VAL A 136 -24.96 -4.60 -3.81
N GLY A 137 -24.34 -5.03 -2.72
CA GLY A 137 -25.00 -5.49 -1.51
C GLY A 137 -25.22 -4.38 -0.48
N PRO A 138 -25.88 -4.66 0.64
CA PRO A 138 -26.15 -3.67 1.70
C PRO A 138 -24.91 -3.28 2.50
N ARG A 139 -23.83 -4.07 2.47
CA ARG A 139 -22.61 -3.84 3.22
C ARG A 139 -21.35 -3.91 2.39
N THR A 140 -21.42 -4.44 1.17
CA THR A 140 -20.26 -4.68 0.32
C THR A 140 -20.56 -4.41 -1.13
N VAL A 141 -19.52 -3.97 -1.86
CA VAL A 141 -19.48 -3.87 -3.31
C VAL A 141 -18.58 -4.98 -3.84
N PRO A 142 -19.11 -6.01 -4.48
CA PRO A 142 -18.28 -7.06 -5.06
C PRO A 142 -17.73 -6.60 -6.41
N VAL A 143 -16.38 -6.69 -6.57
CA VAL A 143 -15.66 -6.39 -7.81
C VAL A 143 -14.78 -7.59 -8.15
N ASP A 144 -15.04 -8.24 -9.26
CA ASP A 144 -14.34 -9.44 -9.74
C ASP A 144 -14.09 -10.50 -8.64
N GLY A 145 -15.11 -10.71 -7.79
CA GLY A 145 -15.06 -11.71 -6.69
C GLY A 145 -14.50 -11.18 -5.38
N THR A 146 -13.91 -9.99 -5.36
CA THR A 146 -13.47 -9.33 -4.12
C THR A 146 -14.61 -8.52 -3.54
N ALA A 147 -15.01 -8.82 -2.30
CA ALA A 147 -16.06 -8.08 -1.59
C ALA A 147 -15.45 -6.88 -0.84
N VAL A 148 -15.66 -5.68 -1.35
CA VAL A 148 -15.18 -4.43 -0.74
C VAL A 148 -16.20 -3.92 0.26
N PRO A 149 -15.85 -3.71 1.55
CA PRO A 149 -16.76 -3.16 2.54
C PRO A 149 -17.11 -1.70 2.22
N LEU A 150 -18.40 -1.36 2.23
CA LEU A 150 -18.88 0.01 1.96
C LEU A 150 -18.31 1.03 2.94
N ALA A 151 -18.14 0.65 4.21
CA ALA A 151 -17.62 1.54 5.26
C ALA A 151 -16.14 1.94 5.07
N ASP A 152 -15.42 1.21 4.21
CA ASP A 152 -13.99 1.41 3.99
C ASP A 152 -13.69 2.05 2.64
N ILE A 153 -14.69 2.25 1.79
CA ILE A 153 -14.54 2.89 0.48
C ILE A 153 -14.31 4.39 0.66
N VAL A 154 -13.29 4.91 -0.03
CA VAL A 154 -12.95 6.33 -0.04
C VAL A 154 -13.09 6.96 -1.42
N GLY A 155 -13.17 6.15 -2.47
CA GLY A 155 -13.36 6.64 -3.84
C GLY A 155 -13.88 5.55 -4.76
N ILE A 156 -14.71 5.96 -5.73
CA ILE A 156 -15.22 5.09 -6.80
C ILE A 156 -15.14 5.87 -8.10
N GLU A 157 -14.49 5.28 -9.08
CA GLU A 157 -14.39 5.83 -10.43
C GLU A 157 -14.83 4.80 -11.46
N SER A 158 -15.16 5.23 -12.67
CA SER A 158 -15.50 4.36 -13.76
C SER A 158 -15.06 4.97 -15.08
N ASP A 159 -14.46 4.15 -15.93
CA ASP A 159 -14.12 4.53 -17.31
C ASP A 159 -15.29 4.29 -18.26
N ARG A 160 -16.44 3.78 -17.75
CA ARG A 160 -17.57 3.43 -18.60
C ARG A 160 -18.32 4.66 -19.09
N VAL A 161 -18.42 4.76 -20.40
CA VAL A 161 -19.23 5.76 -21.10
C VAL A 161 -20.53 5.11 -21.55
N LEU A 162 -21.67 5.71 -21.20
CA LEU A 162 -22.98 5.36 -21.71
C LEU A 162 -23.54 6.57 -22.46
N ASN A 163 -23.90 6.38 -23.74
CA ASN A 163 -24.43 7.43 -24.61
C ASN A 163 -23.56 8.70 -24.71
N GLY A 164 -22.23 8.54 -24.64
CA GLY A 164 -21.27 9.65 -24.84
C GLY A 164 -20.81 10.37 -23.57
N SER A 165 -21.38 10.05 -22.40
CA SER A 165 -20.98 10.61 -21.10
C SER A 165 -20.56 9.52 -20.12
N ASN A 166 -19.69 9.86 -19.16
CA ASN A 166 -19.34 8.96 -18.07
C ASN A 166 -20.61 8.60 -17.28
N ILE A 167 -20.71 7.37 -16.78
CA ILE A 167 -21.88 6.92 -16.03
C ILE A 167 -22.16 7.76 -14.79
N PHE A 168 -21.13 8.35 -14.19
CA PHE A 168 -21.28 9.19 -13.01
C PHE A 168 -21.65 10.63 -13.33
N ASP A 169 -21.32 11.14 -14.53
CA ASP A 169 -21.64 12.52 -14.95
C ASP A 169 -23.11 12.63 -15.44
N ARG A 170 -23.67 11.56 -15.97
CA ARG A 170 -24.97 11.56 -16.65
C ARG A 170 -26.19 11.77 -15.75
N TRP A 171 -26.06 11.51 -14.46
CA TRP A 171 -27.21 11.47 -13.54
C TRP A 171 -27.54 12.82 -12.92
N GLU A 172 -26.85 13.88 -13.29
CA GLU A 172 -27.19 15.24 -12.88
C GLU A 172 -28.42 15.76 -13.65
N ASP A 173 -28.67 15.25 -14.88
CA ASP A 173 -29.77 15.73 -15.75
C ASP A 173 -31.10 14.98 -15.54
N ASP A 174 -31.12 13.83 -14.85
CA ASP A 174 -32.32 12.98 -14.67
C ASP A 174 -32.89 12.98 -13.23
N ALA A 175 -32.59 13.98 -12.40
CA ALA A 175 -33.25 14.17 -11.13
C ALA A 175 -34.66 14.76 -11.37
N PRO A 176 -35.75 14.12 -10.86
CA PRO A 176 -37.12 14.59 -11.07
C PRO A 176 -37.39 15.91 -10.32
#